data_31ff7192371f4450e276140da932fd4c
#
_entry.id   31ff7192371f4450e276140da932fd4c
#
_cell.length_a   1.000
_cell.length_b   1.000
_cell.length_c   1.000
_cell.angle_alpha   90.00
_cell.angle_beta   90.00
_cell.angle_gamma   90.00
#
_symmetry.space_group_name_H-M   'P 1'
#
loop_
_entity.id
_entity.type
_entity.pdbx_description
1 polymer ?
#
loop_
_entity_poly.entity_id
_entity_poly.type
_entity_poly.pdbx_seq_one_letter_code
_entity_poly.pdbx_strand_id
1 'polypeptide(L)'
;MRELGARARASVRALGLAIALALPGVVMAAEPATTTAATDVARAAGMGMVTFNLHHDREDWPSRRRTILAELKRLQPDAVALQEVIQRRNVRNQAQWLASQLGYQYVFVSTDPVGAPKRYGNALLTRRPILARGDHLLQPLDDYRTVAHLRIDVDGRPVNVYATHLNERSDERGQRIRRTQVEDLLRFISTTSAGAPVVIAGDFNALVDAGDLSELRSHYGDSYGSVHVNTDLAGVSTLNRHYYQAPSRIDHIFFQQDAMVAREAEILFDQPDDSGRWASDHYGVWTRLQFAPKP
;
A
#
# COMPACT_ATOMS: atom_id res chain seq x y z
N MET A 1 30.43 -29.09 59.50
CA MET A 1 30.80 -28.20 60.59
C MET A 1 29.89 -26.98 60.53
N ARG A 2 28.97 -26.97 61.43
CA ARG A 2 28.65 -25.88 62.39
C ARG A 2 28.00 -24.64 61.76
N GLU A 3 26.95 -24.08 62.17
CA GLU A 3 25.87 -24.18 63.19
C GLU A 3 25.05 -22.93 62.99
N LEU A 4 23.75 -23.05 62.86
CA LEU A 4 22.68 -22.74 63.82
C LEU A 4 22.80 -21.38 64.56
N GLY A 5 21.75 -20.58 64.47
CA GLY A 5 21.50 -19.41 65.29
C GLY A 5 20.10 -18.83 65.11
N ALA A 6 19.10 -19.46 65.70
CA ALA A 6 17.75 -18.92 65.88
C ALA A 6 17.67 -18.11 67.21
N ARG A 7 16.90 -17.03 67.26
CA ARG A 7 16.20 -16.44 68.46
C ARG A 7 15.16 -15.43 67.89
N ALA A 8 13.94 -15.54 68.01
CA ALA A 8 12.86 -15.68 68.99
C ALA A 8 12.60 -14.41 69.82
N ARG A 9 11.36 -13.91 69.72
CA ARG A 9 10.45 -13.25 70.66
C ARG A 9 10.70 -11.76 71.00
N ALA A 10 9.66 -10.87 70.78
CA ALA A 10 8.65 -10.64 71.84
C ALA A 10 7.51 -9.75 71.36
N SER A 11 6.31 -10.13 71.69
CA SER A 11 5.04 -9.42 71.49
C SER A 11 4.90 -8.32 72.54
N VAL A 12 4.45 -7.12 72.13
CA VAL A 12 3.83 -6.14 73.07
C VAL A 12 2.50 -5.71 72.47
N ARG A 13 1.41 -6.08 73.18
CA ARG A 13 0.06 -5.54 72.95
C ARG A 13 -0.02 -4.16 73.63
N ALA A 14 -0.38 -3.15 72.86
CA ALA A 14 -0.86 -1.89 73.46
C ALA A 14 -2.29 -1.63 72.95
N LEU A 15 -3.19 -1.53 73.89
CA LEU A 15 -4.60 -1.19 73.76
C LEU A 15 -4.68 0.33 73.60
N GLY A 16 -5.20 0.82 72.47
CA GLY A 16 -5.36 2.26 72.19
C GLY A 16 -6.79 2.58 71.75
N LEU A 17 -7.42 3.36 72.59
CA LEU A 17 -8.80 3.89 72.54
C LEU A 17 -9.11 4.60 71.20
N ALA A 18 -10.14 4.18 70.51
CA ALA A 18 -10.63 4.83 69.30
C ALA A 18 -11.55 6.00 69.66
N ILE A 19 -11.13 7.21 69.35
CA ILE A 19 -11.99 8.39 69.38
C ILE A 19 -12.47 8.59 67.91
N ALA A 20 -13.75 8.37 67.66
CA ALA A 20 -14.40 8.66 66.37
C ALA A 20 -14.67 10.17 66.29
N LEU A 21 -13.90 10.86 65.47
CA LEU A 21 -14.19 12.20 64.97
C LEU A 21 -14.97 12.09 63.68
N ALA A 22 -16.26 12.43 63.67
CA ALA A 22 -17.08 12.58 62.52
C ALA A 22 -16.66 13.86 61.76
N LEU A 23 -16.06 13.70 60.57
CA LEU A 23 -15.87 14.79 59.62
C LEU A 23 -17.06 14.85 58.66
N PRO A 24 -17.55 16.05 58.30
CA PRO A 24 -18.68 16.19 57.36
C PRO A 24 -18.27 15.69 55.98
N GLY A 25 -19.10 14.83 55.42
CA GLY A 25 -18.93 14.31 54.07
C GLY A 25 -18.98 15.43 53.03
N VAL A 26 -17.85 15.68 52.40
CA VAL A 26 -17.81 16.41 51.12
C VAL A 26 -18.35 15.45 50.04
N VAL A 27 -19.57 15.67 49.63
CA VAL A 27 -20.11 15.05 48.40
C VAL A 27 -19.35 15.66 47.25
N MET A 28 -18.28 14.98 46.79
CA MET A 28 -17.70 15.24 45.51
C MET A 28 -18.74 14.84 44.46
N ALA A 29 -19.33 15.84 43.85
CA ALA A 29 -20.10 15.63 42.61
C ALA A 29 -19.16 14.97 41.60
N ALA A 30 -19.48 13.74 41.22
CA ALA A 30 -18.81 13.10 40.09
C ALA A 30 -19.07 13.98 38.87
N GLU A 31 -18.03 14.67 38.40
CA GLU A 31 -18.07 15.24 37.06
C GLU A 31 -18.46 14.12 36.09
N PRO A 32 -19.40 14.35 35.17
CA PRO A 32 -19.68 13.38 34.14
C PRO A 32 -18.36 13.18 33.38
N ALA A 33 -17.84 11.95 33.35
CA ALA A 33 -16.77 11.55 32.51
C ALA A 33 -17.18 12.01 31.09
N THR A 34 -16.60 13.12 30.63
CA THR A 34 -16.69 13.56 29.27
C THR A 34 -16.01 12.46 28.47
N THR A 35 -16.82 11.53 28.03
CA THR A 35 -16.46 10.45 27.13
C THR A 35 -15.73 11.11 25.98
N THR A 36 -14.46 10.86 25.87
CA THR A 36 -13.64 11.08 24.67
C THR A 36 -14.14 10.21 23.52
N ALA A 37 -15.43 10.36 23.20
CA ALA A 37 -16.12 9.77 22.06
C ALA A 37 -16.01 10.66 20.81
N ALA A 38 -14.97 11.49 20.74
CA ALA A 38 -14.84 12.48 19.68
C ALA A 38 -13.60 12.28 18.80
N THR A 39 -13.01 11.09 18.74
CA THR A 39 -11.92 10.80 17.80
C THR A 39 -11.98 9.42 17.16
N ASP A 40 -13.01 8.63 17.41
CA ASP A 40 -13.44 7.60 16.50
C ASP A 40 -14.56 8.18 15.60
N VAL A 41 -14.22 9.16 14.78
CA VAL A 41 -14.88 9.30 13.49
C VAL A 41 -14.62 7.95 12.82
N ALA A 42 -15.63 7.09 12.85
CA ALA A 42 -15.58 5.73 12.34
C ALA A 42 -14.80 5.80 11.03
N ARG A 43 -13.60 5.20 11.00
CA ARG A 43 -12.70 5.24 9.85
C ARG A 43 -13.50 4.65 8.71
N ALA A 44 -14.14 5.54 7.93
CA ALA A 44 -15.19 5.13 7.00
C ALA A 44 -14.64 3.97 6.18
N ALA A 45 -15.42 2.88 6.07
CA ALA A 45 -15.01 1.63 5.46
C ALA A 45 -14.32 1.89 4.11
N GLY A 46 -13.12 1.39 3.94
CA GLY A 46 -12.32 1.68 2.76
C GLY A 46 -10.91 1.07 2.87
N MET A 47 -10.06 1.35 1.90
CA MET A 47 -8.75 0.75 1.81
C MET A 47 -7.62 1.76 1.57
N GLY A 48 -6.44 1.45 2.12
CA GLY A 48 -5.19 2.08 1.75
C GLY A 48 -4.50 1.28 0.65
N MET A 49 -4.05 1.96 -0.40
CA MET A 49 -3.35 1.35 -1.53
C MET A 49 -2.03 2.07 -1.80
N VAL A 50 -0.97 1.32 -2.09
CA VAL A 50 0.33 1.83 -2.55
C VAL A 50 0.65 1.22 -3.91
N THR A 51 1.23 2.02 -4.83
CA THR A 51 1.98 1.52 -5.97
C THR A 51 3.41 2.00 -5.90
N PHE A 52 4.36 1.14 -6.28
CA PHE A 52 5.77 1.49 -6.25
C PHE A 52 6.62 0.63 -7.19
N ASN A 53 7.32 1.27 -8.12
CA ASN A 53 8.33 0.64 -8.95
C ASN A 53 9.61 0.44 -8.15
N LEU A 54 10.10 -0.81 -8.02
CA LEU A 54 11.23 -1.18 -7.14
C LEU A 54 12.62 -0.91 -7.75
N HIS A 55 12.71 -0.50 -9.01
CA HIS A 55 13.99 -0.34 -9.71
C HIS A 55 14.86 -1.61 -9.64
N HIS A 56 14.27 -2.77 -9.88
CA HIS A 56 14.96 -4.07 -9.82
C HIS A 56 15.72 -4.30 -8.50
N ASP A 57 16.85 -5.00 -8.59
CA ASP A 57 17.82 -5.20 -7.51
C ASP A 57 19.04 -4.26 -7.64
N ARG A 58 18.88 -3.11 -8.33
CA ARG A 58 19.95 -2.11 -8.50
C ARG A 58 20.22 -1.36 -7.20
N GLU A 59 21.36 -0.71 -7.13
CA GLU A 59 21.73 0.25 -6.09
C GLU A 59 21.51 -0.22 -4.65
N ASP A 60 22.16 -1.33 -4.25
CA ASP A 60 22.10 -1.83 -2.87
C ASP A 60 20.66 -2.12 -2.39
N TRP A 61 19.96 -3.02 -3.08
CA TRP A 61 18.65 -3.52 -2.65
C TRP A 61 18.56 -3.84 -1.15
N PRO A 62 19.56 -4.50 -0.50
CA PRO A 62 19.53 -4.75 0.94
C PRO A 62 19.35 -3.51 1.82
N SER A 63 19.81 -2.36 1.38
CA SER A 63 19.59 -1.09 2.10
C SER A 63 18.28 -0.42 1.69
N ARG A 64 18.01 -0.27 0.39
CA ARG A 64 16.76 0.34 -0.11
C ARG A 64 15.50 -0.33 0.46
N ARG A 65 15.48 -1.66 0.53
CA ARG A 65 14.33 -2.40 1.09
C ARG A 65 14.00 -2.05 2.54
N ARG A 66 14.97 -1.52 3.33
CA ARG A 66 14.72 -1.11 4.72
C ARG A 66 13.90 0.16 4.77
N THR A 67 14.25 1.16 3.95
CA THR A 67 13.51 2.40 3.79
C THR A 67 12.10 2.12 3.29
N ILE A 68 11.96 1.28 2.25
CA ILE A 68 10.66 0.85 1.71
C ILE A 68 9.82 0.16 2.80
N LEU A 69 10.42 -0.78 3.54
CA LEU A 69 9.74 -1.51 4.61
C LEU A 69 9.28 -0.59 5.75
N ALA A 70 10.11 0.38 6.14
CA ALA A 70 9.78 1.32 7.21
C ALA A 70 8.52 2.12 6.87
N GLU A 71 8.45 2.63 5.64
CA GLU A 71 7.31 3.40 5.16
C GLU A 71 6.04 2.54 5.01
N LEU A 72 6.14 1.34 4.45
CA LEU A 72 5.02 0.41 4.36
C LEU A 72 4.50 -0.02 5.75
N LYS A 73 5.39 -0.13 6.76
CA LYS A 73 5.00 -0.37 8.15
C LYS A 73 4.28 0.83 8.78
N ARG A 74 4.69 2.05 8.44
CA ARG A 74 4.03 3.29 8.90
C ARG A 74 2.62 3.41 8.33
N LEU A 75 2.47 3.20 7.03
CA LEU A 75 1.20 3.34 6.31
C LEU A 75 0.24 2.17 6.53
N GLN A 76 0.76 0.96 6.73
CA GLN A 76 -0.01 -0.29 6.79
C GLN A 76 -1.09 -0.39 5.70
N PRO A 77 -0.74 -0.26 4.41
CA PRO A 77 -1.70 -0.31 3.33
C PRO A 77 -2.42 -1.66 3.29
N ASP A 78 -3.66 -1.67 2.80
CA ASP A 78 -4.42 -2.90 2.62
C ASP A 78 -3.89 -3.72 1.44
N ALA A 79 -3.37 -3.03 0.42
CA ALA A 79 -2.69 -3.65 -0.70
C ALA A 79 -1.51 -2.80 -1.19
N VAL A 80 -0.51 -3.47 -1.78
CA VAL A 80 0.68 -2.85 -2.40
C VAL A 80 0.89 -3.47 -3.78
N ALA A 81 0.91 -2.63 -4.82
CA ALA A 81 1.32 -3.00 -6.17
C ALA A 81 2.80 -2.68 -6.36
N LEU A 82 3.58 -3.66 -6.75
CA LEU A 82 5.01 -3.51 -6.99
C LEU A 82 5.34 -3.84 -8.43
N GLN A 83 6.12 -2.97 -9.08
CA GLN A 83 6.66 -3.17 -10.41
C GLN A 83 8.16 -3.44 -10.32
N GLU A 84 8.73 -3.99 -11.39
CA GLU A 84 10.16 -4.32 -11.49
C GLU A 84 10.66 -5.27 -10.39
N VAL A 85 9.79 -6.15 -9.94
CA VAL A 85 10.14 -7.16 -8.95
C VAL A 85 11.08 -8.21 -9.53
N ILE A 86 12.20 -8.44 -8.88
CA ILE A 86 13.19 -9.46 -9.26
C ILE A 86 13.10 -10.67 -8.34
N GLN A 87 13.14 -11.84 -8.96
CA GLN A 87 13.43 -13.12 -8.33
C GLN A 87 14.71 -13.72 -8.94
N ARG A 88 15.66 -14.14 -8.13
CA ARG A 88 16.84 -14.91 -8.56
C ARG A 88 16.79 -16.30 -7.95
N ARG A 89 17.46 -17.29 -8.59
CA ARG A 89 17.40 -18.70 -8.19
C ARG A 89 17.63 -18.94 -6.71
N ASN A 90 18.61 -18.31 -6.10
CA ASN A 90 19.04 -18.54 -4.71
C ASN A 90 18.79 -17.32 -3.80
N VAL A 91 17.98 -16.36 -4.27
CA VAL A 91 17.65 -15.15 -3.51
C VAL A 91 16.14 -15.04 -3.42
N ARG A 92 15.64 -14.78 -2.21
CA ARG A 92 14.20 -14.58 -2.00
C ARG A 92 13.70 -13.47 -2.93
N ASN A 93 12.56 -13.71 -3.58
CA ASN A 93 11.84 -12.70 -4.36
C ASN A 93 11.64 -11.43 -3.51
N GLN A 94 11.81 -10.25 -4.11
CA GLN A 94 11.73 -8.96 -3.41
C GLN A 94 10.35 -8.75 -2.76
N ALA A 95 9.27 -9.05 -3.49
CA ALA A 95 7.91 -8.97 -2.96
C ALA A 95 7.68 -9.98 -1.83
N GLN A 96 8.18 -11.21 -1.97
CA GLN A 96 8.12 -12.23 -0.91
C GLN A 96 8.86 -11.78 0.35
N TRP A 97 10.01 -11.11 0.20
CA TRP A 97 10.75 -10.59 1.34
C TRP A 97 9.94 -9.51 2.06
N LEU A 98 9.44 -8.50 1.33
CA LEU A 98 8.61 -7.44 1.91
C LEU A 98 7.36 -8.00 2.59
N ALA A 99 6.63 -8.89 1.90
CA ALA A 99 5.43 -9.54 2.46
C ALA A 99 5.74 -10.27 3.76
N SER A 100 6.85 -11.02 3.83
CA SER A 100 7.25 -11.74 5.05
C SER A 100 7.57 -10.81 6.23
N GLN A 101 8.08 -9.60 5.97
CA GLN A 101 8.39 -8.61 7.02
C GLN A 101 7.16 -7.83 7.50
N LEU A 102 6.13 -7.76 6.64
CA LEU A 102 4.87 -7.07 6.92
C LEU A 102 3.79 -8.00 7.50
N GLY A 103 3.98 -9.32 7.41
CA GLY A 103 2.92 -10.28 7.70
C GLY A 103 1.84 -10.33 6.62
N TYR A 104 2.18 -9.95 5.38
CA TYR A 104 1.25 -9.92 4.25
C TYR A 104 1.34 -11.20 3.42
N GLN A 105 0.26 -11.49 2.71
CA GLN A 105 0.25 -12.44 1.59
C GLN A 105 0.74 -11.73 0.32
N TYR A 106 1.22 -12.49 -0.67
CA TYR A 106 1.64 -11.93 -1.95
C TYR A 106 1.34 -12.87 -3.12
N VAL A 107 1.29 -12.29 -4.32
CA VAL A 107 1.40 -12.96 -5.62
C VAL A 107 2.48 -12.29 -6.43
N PHE A 108 3.16 -13.06 -7.29
CA PHE A 108 4.17 -12.56 -8.21
C PHE A 108 3.91 -13.13 -9.60
N VAL A 109 3.83 -12.26 -10.59
CA VAL A 109 3.55 -12.60 -11.98
C VAL A 109 4.72 -12.18 -12.86
N SER A 110 5.13 -13.05 -13.75
CA SER A 110 6.26 -12.86 -14.65
C SER A 110 6.05 -13.65 -15.92
N THR A 111 6.49 -13.12 -17.05
CA THR A 111 6.58 -13.85 -18.33
C THR A 111 7.69 -14.87 -18.34
N ASP A 112 8.70 -14.73 -17.46
CA ASP A 112 9.79 -15.68 -17.35
C ASP A 112 9.30 -17.02 -16.78
N PRO A 113 9.74 -18.15 -17.33
CA PRO A 113 9.34 -19.49 -16.86
C PRO A 113 9.64 -19.71 -15.36
N VAL A 114 8.79 -20.48 -14.72
CA VAL A 114 9.05 -20.96 -13.36
C VAL A 114 10.34 -21.79 -13.37
N GLY A 115 11.29 -21.43 -12.52
CA GLY A 115 12.61 -22.07 -12.49
C GLY A 115 13.71 -21.35 -13.29
N ALA A 116 13.40 -20.32 -14.05
CA ALA A 116 14.40 -19.47 -14.67
C ALA A 116 15.39 -18.90 -13.62
N PRO A 117 16.67 -18.75 -13.96
CA PRO A 117 17.69 -18.24 -13.02
C PRO A 117 17.36 -16.83 -12.51
N LYS A 118 16.68 -16.03 -13.33
CA LYS A 118 16.18 -14.70 -13.02
C LYS A 118 14.76 -14.62 -13.58
N ARG A 119 13.85 -14.05 -12.79
CA ARG A 119 12.49 -13.71 -13.20
C ARG A 119 12.21 -12.25 -12.86
N TYR A 120 11.55 -11.57 -13.77
CA TYR A 120 11.16 -10.16 -13.66
C TYR A 120 9.65 -10.03 -13.83
N GLY A 121 9.01 -9.16 -13.06
CA GLY A 121 7.57 -8.97 -13.19
C GLY A 121 6.95 -8.05 -12.16
N ASN A 122 5.64 -8.22 -11.97
CA ASN A 122 4.82 -7.44 -11.06
C ASN A 122 4.39 -8.29 -9.87
N ALA A 123 4.08 -7.61 -8.74
CA ALA A 123 3.54 -8.31 -7.58
C ALA A 123 2.43 -7.49 -6.92
N LEU A 124 1.54 -8.20 -6.24
CA LEU A 124 0.58 -7.63 -5.29
C LEU A 124 0.84 -8.22 -3.91
N LEU A 125 0.90 -7.35 -2.90
CA LEU A 125 0.92 -7.74 -1.50
C LEU A 125 -0.39 -7.29 -0.85
N THR A 126 -0.89 -8.04 0.13
CA THR A 126 -2.07 -7.66 0.90
C THR A 126 -2.07 -8.23 2.30
N ARG A 127 -2.58 -7.46 3.25
CA ARG A 127 -2.90 -7.95 4.62
C ARG A 127 -4.32 -8.47 4.73
N ARG A 128 -5.15 -8.23 3.70
CA ARG A 128 -6.56 -8.62 3.68
C ARG A 128 -6.75 -10.07 3.23
N PRO A 129 -7.82 -10.75 3.66
CA PRO A 129 -8.15 -12.07 3.15
C PRO A 129 -8.28 -12.07 1.62
N ILE A 130 -7.65 -13.04 0.96
CA ILE A 130 -7.71 -13.19 -0.49
C ILE A 130 -8.89 -14.10 -0.84
N LEU A 131 -9.83 -13.56 -1.63
CA LEU A 131 -11.02 -14.27 -2.12
C LEU A 131 -10.78 -14.94 -3.48
N ALA A 132 -9.95 -14.32 -4.34
CA ALA A 132 -9.56 -14.86 -5.64
C ALA A 132 -8.19 -14.35 -6.06
N ARG A 133 -7.54 -15.09 -6.96
CA ARG A 133 -6.25 -14.75 -7.59
C ARG A 133 -6.36 -14.93 -9.09
N GLY A 134 -5.63 -14.09 -9.84
CA GLY A 134 -5.51 -14.21 -11.28
C GLY A 134 -4.25 -13.53 -11.78
N ASP A 135 -3.90 -13.84 -13.00
CA ASP A 135 -2.83 -13.19 -13.73
C ASP A 135 -3.15 -13.18 -15.22
N HIS A 136 -2.53 -12.27 -15.93
CA HIS A 136 -2.70 -12.15 -17.37
C HIS A 136 -1.42 -11.62 -18.03
N LEU A 137 -1.10 -12.14 -19.23
CA LEU A 137 -0.03 -11.62 -20.08
C LEU A 137 -0.65 -10.66 -21.08
N LEU A 138 -0.25 -9.39 -21.00
CA LEU A 138 -0.81 -8.34 -21.84
C LEU A 138 -0.36 -8.47 -23.31
N GLN A 139 -1.29 -8.19 -24.21
CA GLN A 139 -0.97 -8.03 -25.63
C GLN A 139 -0.31 -6.67 -25.90
N PRO A 140 0.68 -6.63 -26.83
CA PRO A 140 1.26 -7.76 -27.57
C PRO A 140 2.20 -8.58 -26.67
N LEU A 141 2.17 -9.91 -26.81
CA LEU A 141 2.93 -10.83 -25.94
C LEU A 141 4.45 -10.65 -26.01
N ASP A 142 4.97 -10.15 -27.12
CA ASP A 142 6.39 -9.87 -27.34
C ASP A 142 6.89 -8.60 -26.60
N ASP A 143 5.99 -7.87 -25.93
CA ASP A 143 6.34 -6.77 -25.01
C ASP A 143 6.53 -7.21 -23.55
N TYR A 144 6.22 -8.47 -23.25
CA TYR A 144 6.48 -9.11 -21.95
C TYR A 144 5.85 -8.39 -20.75
N ARG A 145 4.67 -7.77 -20.90
CA ARG A 145 3.97 -7.09 -19.82
C ARG A 145 2.90 -7.98 -19.19
N THR A 146 2.65 -7.79 -17.90
CA THR A 146 1.77 -8.66 -17.11
C THR A 146 0.83 -7.87 -16.24
N VAL A 147 -0.28 -8.51 -15.85
CA VAL A 147 -1.20 -8.04 -14.80
C VAL A 147 -1.25 -9.08 -13.69
N ALA A 148 -1.03 -8.66 -12.45
CA ALA A 148 -1.37 -9.44 -11.27
C ALA A 148 -2.75 -9.02 -10.77
N HIS A 149 -3.58 -9.97 -10.36
CA HIS A 149 -4.92 -9.71 -9.82
C HIS A 149 -5.12 -10.41 -8.49
N LEU A 150 -5.69 -9.68 -7.53
CA LEU A 150 -6.26 -10.21 -6.29
C LEU A 150 -7.67 -9.66 -6.10
N ARG A 151 -8.62 -10.50 -5.74
CA ARG A 151 -9.84 -10.07 -5.09
C ARG A 151 -9.65 -10.25 -3.60
N ILE A 152 -9.80 -9.17 -2.84
CA ILE A 152 -9.56 -9.14 -1.39
C ILE A 152 -10.85 -8.75 -0.66
N ASP A 153 -10.97 -9.20 0.59
CA ASP A 153 -12.03 -8.75 1.49
C ASP A 153 -11.60 -7.48 2.23
N VAL A 154 -12.28 -6.40 1.99
CA VAL A 154 -12.10 -5.12 2.69
C VAL A 154 -13.32 -4.85 3.57
N ASP A 155 -13.21 -5.21 4.85
CA ASP A 155 -14.27 -5.00 5.85
C ASP A 155 -15.63 -5.62 5.43
N GLY A 156 -15.60 -6.86 4.91
CA GLY A 156 -16.76 -7.61 4.44
C GLY A 156 -17.21 -7.25 3.02
N ARG A 157 -16.45 -6.44 2.29
CA ARG A 157 -16.73 -6.07 0.88
C ARG A 157 -15.61 -6.58 -0.03
N PRO A 158 -15.92 -7.34 -1.08
CA PRO A 158 -14.92 -7.73 -2.06
C PRO A 158 -14.45 -6.51 -2.87
N VAL A 159 -13.13 -6.39 -3.07
CA VAL A 159 -12.50 -5.40 -3.94
C VAL A 159 -11.49 -6.10 -4.83
N ASN A 160 -11.51 -5.80 -6.12
CA ASN A 160 -10.51 -6.28 -7.06
C ASN A 160 -9.35 -5.30 -7.13
N VAL A 161 -8.13 -5.79 -6.98
CA VAL A 161 -6.90 -5.02 -7.10
C VAL A 161 -6.07 -5.62 -8.24
N TYR A 162 -5.68 -4.77 -9.19
CA TYR A 162 -4.85 -5.13 -10.33
C TYR A 162 -3.54 -4.36 -10.28
N ALA A 163 -2.42 -5.04 -10.51
CA ALA A 163 -1.10 -4.42 -10.64
C ALA A 163 -0.53 -4.67 -12.02
N THR A 164 -0.06 -3.61 -12.68
CA THR A 164 0.52 -3.68 -14.01
C THR A 164 1.76 -2.81 -14.15
N HIS A 165 2.50 -3.00 -15.25
CA HIS A 165 3.58 -2.13 -15.70
C HIS A 165 3.53 -2.13 -17.24
N LEU A 166 3.15 -1.00 -17.83
CA LEU A 166 2.97 -0.87 -19.26
C LEU A 166 4.29 -0.59 -20.01
N ASN A 167 4.24 -0.55 -21.34
CA ASN A 167 5.40 -0.32 -22.21
C ASN A 167 6.07 1.03 -21.91
N GLU A 168 7.41 1.04 -21.80
CA GLU A 168 8.23 2.20 -21.40
C GLU A 168 8.59 3.15 -22.56
N ARG A 169 8.32 2.78 -23.81
CA ARG A 169 8.71 3.63 -24.96
C ARG A 169 7.94 4.95 -24.97
N SER A 170 8.65 6.04 -25.16
CA SER A 170 8.08 7.41 -25.23
C SER A 170 7.62 7.82 -26.64
N ASP A 171 7.88 7.00 -27.68
CA ASP A 171 7.52 7.28 -29.07
C ASP A 171 6.08 6.83 -29.42
N GLU A 172 5.63 7.16 -30.62
CA GLU A 172 4.31 6.75 -31.11
C GLU A 172 4.08 5.22 -31.11
N ARG A 173 5.15 4.43 -31.31
CA ARG A 173 5.06 2.98 -31.21
C ARG A 173 4.70 2.56 -29.78
N GLY A 174 5.35 3.14 -28.79
CA GLY A 174 5.02 2.92 -27.38
C GLY A 174 3.58 3.28 -27.04
N GLN A 175 3.10 4.43 -27.53
CA GLN A 175 1.70 4.84 -27.35
C GLN A 175 0.71 3.84 -27.94
N ARG A 176 0.99 3.30 -29.16
CA ARG A 176 0.14 2.24 -29.75
C ARG A 176 0.16 0.95 -28.94
N ILE A 177 1.34 0.55 -28.47
CA ILE A 177 1.48 -0.65 -27.62
C ILE A 177 0.69 -0.45 -26.32
N ARG A 178 0.84 0.68 -25.61
CA ARG A 178 0.10 0.94 -24.37
C ARG A 178 -1.41 0.98 -24.57
N ARG A 179 -1.92 1.51 -25.70
CA ARG A 179 -3.36 1.39 -26.03
C ARG A 179 -3.81 -0.06 -26.10
N THR A 180 -3.08 -0.91 -26.83
CA THR A 180 -3.39 -2.34 -26.91
C THR A 180 -3.34 -3.00 -25.52
N GLN A 181 -2.36 -2.63 -24.69
CA GLN A 181 -2.23 -3.13 -23.32
C GLN A 181 -3.40 -2.69 -22.45
N VAL A 182 -3.85 -1.44 -22.54
CA VAL A 182 -5.02 -0.91 -21.84
C VAL A 182 -6.30 -1.64 -22.26
N GLU A 183 -6.55 -1.80 -23.55
CA GLU A 183 -7.70 -2.56 -24.07
C GLU A 183 -7.71 -4.00 -23.54
N ASP A 184 -6.54 -4.65 -23.51
CA ASP A 184 -6.41 -6.03 -23.03
C ASP A 184 -6.59 -6.12 -21.51
N LEU A 185 -6.03 -5.17 -20.74
CA LEU A 185 -6.27 -5.02 -19.31
C LEU A 185 -7.76 -4.86 -19.00
N LEU A 186 -8.48 -4.00 -19.72
CA LEU A 186 -9.90 -3.78 -19.53
C LEU A 186 -10.74 -5.03 -19.84
N ARG A 187 -10.37 -5.79 -20.89
CA ARG A 187 -10.98 -7.11 -21.14
C ARG A 187 -10.74 -8.09 -19.99
N PHE A 188 -9.53 -8.16 -19.48
CA PHE A 188 -9.22 -9.02 -18.34
C PHE A 188 -10.01 -8.61 -17.08
N ILE A 189 -10.12 -7.31 -16.79
CA ILE A 189 -10.92 -6.79 -15.69
C ILE A 189 -12.40 -7.17 -15.86
N SER A 190 -12.96 -7.02 -17.06
CA SER A 190 -14.38 -7.33 -17.32
C SER A 190 -14.73 -8.80 -17.04
N THR A 191 -13.78 -9.71 -17.28
CA THR A 191 -13.97 -11.16 -17.05
C THR A 191 -13.71 -11.59 -15.60
N THR A 192 -12.92 -10.81 -14.85
CA THR A 192 -12.45 -11.21 -13.51
C THR A 192 -13.05 -10.40 -12.37
N SER A 193 -13.62 -9.21 -12.62
CA SER A 193 -14.13 -8.33 -11.55
C SER A 193 -15.39 -8.86 -10.85
N ALA A 194 -16.22 -9.66 -11.56
CA ALA A 194 -17.48 -10.22 -11.02
C ALA A 194 -18.37 -9.16 -10.33
N GLY A 195 -18.41 -7.94 -10.85
CA GLY A 195 -19.20 -6.83 -10.34
C GLY A 195 -18.71 -6.19 -9.04
N ALA A 196 -17.59 -6.63 -8.48
CA ALA A 196 -17.00 -5.98 -7.31
C ALA A 196 -16.14 -4.77 -7.71
N PRO A 197 -16.02 -3.73 -6.86
CA PRO A 197 -15.22 -2.55 -7.12
C PRO A 197 -13.80 -2.87 -7.57
N VAL A 198 -13.26 -2.00 -8.42
CA VAL A 198 -11.97 -2.18 -9.08
C VAL A 198 -11.00 -1.08 -8.69
N VAL A 199 -9.77 -1.47 -8.36
CA VAL A 199 -8.60 -0.60 -8.19
C VAL A 199 -7.48 -1.12 -9.07
N ILE A 200 -6.87 -0.25 -9.87
CA ILE A 200 -5.79 -0.59 -10.80
C ILE A 200 -4.59 0.28 -10.44
N ALA A 201 -3.44 -0.31 -10.19
CA ALA A 201 -2.27 0.42 -9.76
C ALA A 201 -1.02 -0.04 -10.52
N GLY A 202 -0.11 0.88 -10.79
CA GLY A 202 1.12 0.51 -11.50
C GLY A 202 1.88 1.69 -12.07
N ASP A 203 2.95 1.32 -12.76
CA ASP A 203 3.70 2.18 -13.66
C ASP A 203 3.09 2.07 -15.06
N PHE A 204 2.41 3.12 -15.48
CA PHE A 204 1.74 3.17 -16.79
C PHE A 204 2.64 3.71 -17.90
N ASN A 205 3.83 4.23 -17.54
CA ASN A 205 4.76 4.84 -18.49
C ASN A 205 4.11 5.93 -19.35
N ALA A 206 3.08 6.58 -18.84
CA ALA A 206 2.31 7.61 -19.51
C ALA A 206 1.74 8.59 -18.47
N LEU A 207 1.64 9.87 -18.85
CA LEU A 207 0.88 10.85 -18.07
C LEU A 207 -0.60 10.46 -18.01
N VAL A 208 -1.27 10.86 -16.94
CA VAL A 208 -2.68 10.48 -16.76
C VAL A 208 -3.58 10.95 -17.90
N ASP A 209 -3.31 12.12 -18.49
CA ASP A 209 -4.07 12.72 -19.59
C ASP A 209 -3.61 12.26 -20.98
N ALA A 210 -2.59 11.40 -21.07
CA ALA A 210 -2.12 10.88 -22.35
C ALA A 210 -3.22 10.12 -23.11
N GLY A 211 -3.21 10.25 -24.43
CA GLY A 211 -4.24 9.66 -25.29
C GLY A 211 -4.27 8.13 -25.28
N ASP A 212 -3.16 7.48 -24.92
CA ASP A 212 -3.06 6.02 -24.80
C ASP A 212 -3.72 5.48 -23.50
N LEU A 213 -4.00 6.34 -22.51
CA LEU A 213 -4.77 5.99 -21.31
C LEU A 213 -6.24 6.47 -21.36
N SER A 214 -6.71 7.05 -22.48
CA SER A 214 -8.05 7.66 -22.56
C SER A 214 -9.19 6.68 -22.26
N GLU A 215 -9.11 5.45 -22.76
CA GLU A 215 -10.13 4.44 -22.51
C GLU A 215 -10.14 4.01 -21.04
N LEU A 216 -8.97 3.83 -20.41
CA LEU A 216 -8.90 3.54 -18.98
C LEU A 216 -9.54 4.65 -18.13
N ARG A 217 -9.26 5.91 -18.44
CA ARG A 217 -9.84 7.08 -17.75
C ARG A 217 -11.34 7.26 -17.97
N SER A 218 -11.90 6.74 -19.04
CA SER A 218 -13.35 6.77 -19.25
C SER A 218 -14.11 5.88 -18.25
N HIS A 219 -13.43 4.92 -17.64
CA HIS A 219 -14.01 3.96 -16.68
C HIS A 219 -13.55 4.20 -15.23
N TYR A 220 -12.34 4.75 -15.05
CA TYR A 220 -11.69 4.84 -13.74
C TYR A 220 -11.12 6.24 -13.49
N GLY A 221 -11.28 6.75 -12.27
CA GLY A 221 -10.68 8.00 -11.82
C GLY A 221 -9.24 7.82 -11.35
N ASP A 222 -8.38 8.79 -11.64
CA ASP A 222 -7.04 8.87 -11.05
C ASP A 222 -7.13 9.39 -9.62
N SER A 223 -6.63 8.62 -8.66
CA SER A 223 -6.79 8.93 -7.23
C SER A 223 -6.05 10.20 -6.83
N TYR A 224 -4.82 10.40 -7.32
CA TYR A 224 -4.02 11.58 -6.99
C TYR A 224 -4.67 12.85 -7.51
N GLY A 225 -5.05 12.88 -8.79
CA GLY A 225 -5.74 14.02 -9.38
C GLY A 225 -7.11 14.30 -8.77
N SER A 226 -7.83 13.26 -8.33
CA SER A 226 -9.13 13.40 -7.65
C SER A 226 -9.05 14.07 -6.28
N VAL A 227 -7.92 13.93 -5.58
CA VAL A 227 -7.68 14.57 -4.29
C VAL A 227 -7.14 16.00 -4.47
N HIS A 228 -6.31 16.22 -5.49
CA HIS A 228 -5.59 17.49 -5.74
C HIS A 228 -6.22 18.32 -6.87
N VAL A 229 -7.56 18.37 -6.94
CA VAL A 229 -8.32 19.00 -8.04
C VAL A 229 -8.03 20.47 -8.30
N ASN A 230 -7.58 21.21 -7.28
CA ASN A 230 -7.27 22.64 -7.38
C ASN A 230 -5.77 22.94 -7.34
N THR A 231 -4.93 21.92 -7.53
CA THR A 231 -3.47 22.04 -7.46
C THR A 231 -2.88 21.97 -8.87
N ASP A 232 -1.91 22.83 -9.15
CA ASP A 232 -1.11 22.67 -10.36
C ASP A 232 -0.24 21.41 -10.23
N LEU A 233 -0.56 20.41 -11.03
CA LEU A 233 0.13 19.12 -11.03
C LEU A 233 1.32 19.06 -12.00
N ALA A 234 1.60 20.13 -12.76
CA ALA A 234 2.68 20.15 -13.75
C ALA A 234 4.08 19.91 -13.15
N GLY A 235 4.25 20.24 -11.87
CA GLY A 235 5.48 20.00 -11.12
C GLY A 235 5.54 18.66 -10.37
N VAL A 236 4.44 17.91 -10.33
CA VAL A 236 4.38 16.63 -9.60
C VAL A 236 5.01 15.52 -10.43
N SER A 237 5.84 14.73 -9.79
CA SER A 237 6.56 13.63 -10.44
C SER A 237 6.43 12.35 -9.64
N THR A 238 6.36 11.21 -10.32
CA THR A 238 6.68 9.90 -9.76
C THR A 238 8.01 9.37 -10.28
N LEU A 239 8.64 10.05 -11.25
CA LEU A 239 10.04 9.85 -11.57
C LEU A 239 10.92 10.62 -10.59
N ASN A 240 11.88 9.94 -10.00
CA ASN A 240 12.78 10.54 -9.02
C ASN A 240 13.73 11.53 -9.70
N ARG A 241 13.66 12.79 -9.26
CA ARG A 241 14.43 13.91 -9.83
C ARG A 241 15.95 13.79 -9.68
N HIS A 242 16.41 12.88 -8.84
CA HIS A 242 17.84 12.55 -8.77
C HIS A 242 18.33 11.85 -10.04
N TYR A 243 17.46 11.06 -10.67
CA TYR A 243 17.77 10.28 -11.88
C TYR A 243 17.21 10.92 -13.15
N TYR A 244 16.09 11.64 -13.05
CA TYR A 244 15.36 12.22 -14.20
C TYR A 244 15.21 13.74 -14.04
N GLN A 245 15.59 14.51 -15.06
CA GLN A 245 15.56 15.98 -15.00
C GLN A 245 14.15 16.56 -15.12
N ALA A 246 13.29 15.95 -15.95
CA ALA A 246 11.93 16.42 -16.18
C ALA A 246 10.95 15.71 -15.24
N PRO A 247 10.08 16.46 -14.53
CA PRO A 247 9.03 15.86 -13.74
C PRO A 247 8.04 15.10 -14.64
N SER A 248 7.65 13.91 -14.20
CA SER A 248 6.66 13.12 -14.93
C SER A 248 5.95 12.20 -13.94
N ARG A 249 4.61 12.30 -13.85
CA ARG A 249 3.79 11.43 -13.03
C ARG A 249 3.23 10.32 -13.91
N ILE A 250 3.85 9.17 -13.86
CA ILE A 250 3.57 8.00 -14.70
C ILE A 250 3.15 6.76 -13.90
N ASP A 251 3.30 6.82 -12.58
CA ASP A 251 2.77 5.82 -11.65
C ASP A 251 1.41 6.30 -11.15
N HIS A 252 0.39 5.47 -11.28
CA HIS A 252 -1.00 5.85 -10.97
C HIS A 252 -1.71 4.79 -10.15
N ILE A 253 -2.72 5.23 -9.39
CA ILE A 253 -3.75 4.38 -8.80
C ILE A 253 -5.09 4.86 -9.34
N PHE A 254 -5.68 4.04 -10.21
CA PHE A 254 -7.03 4.26 -10.74
C PHE A 254 -8.05 3.51 -9.92
N PHE A 255 -9.25 4.06 -9.77
CA PHE A 255 -10.32 3.46 -8.99
C PHE A 255 -11.68 3.66 -9.66
N GLN A 256 -12.61 2.76 -9.41
CA GLN A 256 -13.98 2.82 -9.90
C GLN A 256 -14.78 3.89 -9.15
N GLN A 257 -15.13 5.00 -9.84
CA GLN A 257 -15.66 6.24 -9.23
C GLN A 257 -17.11 6.13 -8.71
N ASP A 258 -17.91 5.26 -9.29
CA ASP A 258 -19.28 4.98 -8.80
C ASP A 258 -19.29 4.11 -7.54
N ALA A 259 -18.19 3.40 -7.26
CA ALA A 259 -18.05 2.50 -6.12
C ALA A 259 -17.18 3.05 -4.99
N MET A 260 -16.25 3.94 -5.30
CA MET A 260 -15.25 4.45 -4.35
C MET A 260 -14.98 5.94 -4.55
N VAL A 261 -14.40 6.58 -3.52
CA VAL A 261 -13.96 7.99 -3.53
C VAL A 261 -12.56 8.05 -2.96
N ALA A 262 -11.63 8.73 -3.65
CA ALA A 262 -10.31 9.03 -3.11
C ALA A 262 -10.41 10.17 -2.07
N ARG A 263 -9.85 9.95 -0.88
CA ARG A 263 -9.85 10.91 0.22
C ARG A 263 -8.51 11.53 0.51
N GLU A 264 -7.48 10.74 0.36
CA GLU A 264 -6.10 11.13 0.59
C GLU A 264 -5.24 10.53 -0.53
N ALA A 265 -4.23 11.26 -0.97
CA ALA A 265 -3.24 10.77 -1.90
C ALA A 265 -1.91 11.50 -1.68
N GLU A 266 -0.81 10.77 -1.64
CA GLU A 266 0.52 11.29 -1.36
C GLU A 266 1.55 10.66 -2.31
N ILE A 267 2.60 11.43 -2.63
CA ILE A 267 3.83 10.90 -3.23
C ILE A 267 4.72 10.41 -2.09
N LEU A 268 5.23 9.19 -2.23
CA LEU A 268 6.08 8.52 -1.25
C LEU A 268 7.52 8.45 -1.75
N PHE A 269 8.49 8.41 -0.82
CA PHE A 269 9.91 8.22 -1.13
C PHE A 269 10.52 9.35 -1.97
N ASP A 270 9.94 10.54 -1.90
CA ASP A 270 10.41 11.75 -2.60
C ASP A 270 11.59 12.44 -1.92
N GLN A 271 12.11 11.84 -0.85
CA GLN A 271 13.34 12.21 -0.15
C GLN A 271 14.26 11.00 0.00
N PRO A 272 15.59 11.21 -0.02
CA PRO A 272 16.53 10.16 0.32
C PRO A 272 16.47 9.82 1.82
N ASP A 273 16.98 8.65 2.19
CA ASP A 273 17.18 8.29 3.60
C ASP A 273 18.30 9.12 4.26
N ASP A 274 18.45 9.00 5.59
CA ASP A 274 19.47 9.74 6.38
C ASP A 274 20.92 9.52 5.88
N SER A 275 21.16 8.51 5.06
CA SER A 275 22.46 8.24 4.43
C SER A 275 22.56 8.79 3.00
N GLY A 276 21.57 9.53 2.54
CA GLY A 276 21.50 10.12 1.19
C GLY A 276 21.09 9.12 0.10
N ARG A 277 20.57 7.95 0.45
CA ARG A 277 20.13 6.91 -0.50
C ARG A 277 18.67 7.04 -0.85
N TRP A 278 18.36 6.88 -2.12
CA TRP A 278 17.00 6.86 -2.63
C TRP A 278 16.40 5.45 -2.56
N ALA A 279 15.10 5.37 -2.31
CA ALA A 279 14.38 4.10 -2.27
C ALA A 279 14.27 3.45 -3.66
N SER A 280 14.15 4.26 -4.73
CA SER A 280 14.05 3.86 -6.12
C SER A 280 14.37 5.05 -7.04
N ASP A 281 14.50 4.80 -8.33
CA ASP A 281 14.46 5.82 -9.39
C ASP A 281 13.02 6.29 -9.69
N HIS A 282 12.01 5.69 -9.05
CA HIS A 282 10.64 6.19 -8.97
C HIS A 282 10.29 6.62 -7.54
N TYR A 283 9.31 7.51 -7.43
CA TYR A 283 8.56 7.77 -6.21
C TYR A 283 7.33 6.87 -6.18
N GLY A 284 6.87 6.52 -4.99
CA GLY A 284 5.62 5.76 -4.82
C GLY A 284 4.40 6.67 -4.82
N VAL A 285 3.24 6.08 -5.01
CA VAL A 285 1.95 6.75 -4.79
C VAL A 285 1.18 5.97 -3.74
N TRP A 286 0.67 6.66 -2.73
CA TRP A 286 -0.27 6.13 -1.77
C TRP A 286 -1.63 6.83 -1.91
N THR A 287 -2.71 6.09 -1.65
CA THR A 287 -4.06 6.64 -1.61
C THR A 287 -4.92 5.95 -0.56
N ARG A 288 -5.84 6.72 0.04
CA ARG A 288 -6.96 6.26 0.85
C ARG A 288 -8.22 6.32 0.03
N LEU A 289 -8.80 5.16 -0.28
CA LEU A 289 -10.07 5.02 -0.96
C LEU A 289 -11.15 4.67 0.06
N GLN A 290 -12.30 5.35 0.01
CA GLN A 290 -13.49 5.02 0.77
C GLN A 290 -14.57 4.47 -0.17
N PHE A 291 -15.37 3.53 0.31
CA PHE A 291 -16.54 3.11 -0.44
C PHE A 291 -17.54 4.28 -0.56
N ALA A 292 -18.07 4.47 -1.75
CA ALA A 292 -19.15 5.41 -1.96
C ALA A 292 -20.37 5.02 -1.08
N PRO A 293 -21.14 5.98 -0.56
CA PRO A 293 -22.42 5.67 0.08
C PRO A 293 -23.27 4.83 -0.86
N LYS A 294 -23.99 3.83 -0.33
CA LYS A 294 -25.00 3.15 -1.15
C LYS A 294 -26.07 4.16 -1.51
N PRO A 295 -26.53 4.19 -2.78
CA PRO A 295 -27.63 5.03 -3.20
C PRO A 295 -28.93 4.69 -2.45
#